data_1f517e65acd34b502806a35110708505
#
_entry.id   1f517e65acd34b502806a35110708505
#
_cell.length_a   1.000
_cell.length_b   1.000
_cell.length_c   1.000
_cell.angle_alpha   90.00
_cell.angle_beta   90.00
_cell.angle_gamma   90.00
#
_symmetry.space_group_name_H-M   'P 1'
#
loop_
_entity.id
_entity.type
_entity.pdbx_description
1 polymer ?
#
loop_
_entity_poly.entity_id
_entity_poly.type
_entity_poly.pdbx_seq_one_letter_code
_entity_poly.pdbx_strand_id
1 'polypeptide(L)'
;MKITELEIEGLKLIEPRVFPDNRGYLYESYTEKYWRDVNFVQDNVAFNNKKNTVRGMHYQEKNYQAKRVSCVRGAIIDVAVDVRRDSKTFGKSVSVMLSEDNHHQLWIPKGFAHGYRTLEDNTIVTYKADEFYSPDDYRGFIWDDNNLNIDWGFHDGDLYDKVILSEQDKNYESFNKCFSLES
;
A
#
# COMPACT_ATOMS: atom_id res chain seq x y z
N MET A 1 -10.44 -9.13 -15.92
CA MET A 1 -9.56 -8.22 -15.18
C MET A 1 -9.54 -6.91 -15.92
N LYS A 2 -9.85 -5.81 -15.26
CA LYS A 2 -9.71 -4.44 -15.76
C LYS A 2 -8.55 -3.79 -15.01
N ILE A 3 -7.69 -3.06 -15.71
CA ILE A 3 -6.54 -2.36 -15.14
C ILE A 3 -6.67 -0.90 -15.55
N THR A 4 -6.68 0.00 -14.56
CA THR A 4 -6.87 1.44 -14.76
C THR A 4 -5.67 2.19 -14.19
N GLU A 5 -5.03 3.04 -14.98
CA GLU A 5 -3.99 3.96 -14.50
C GLU A 5 -4.62 4.96 -13.53
N LEU A 6 -3.89 5.27 -12.44
CA LEU A 6 -4.28 6.27 -11.46
C LEU A 6 -3.58 7.62 -11.76
N GLU A 7 -3.86 8.63 -10.94
CA GLU A 7 -3.40 10.03 -11.14
C GLU A 7 -1.88 10.19 -11.10
N ILE A 8 -1.17 9.30 -10.41
CA ILE A 8 0.30 9.30 -10.39
C ILE A 8 0.79 8.20 -11.33
N GLU A 9 1.59 8.57 -12.29
CA GLU A 9 2.11 7.71 -13.35
C GLU A 9 2.74 6.42 -12.81
N GLY A 10 2.24 5.29 -13.33
CA GLY A 10 2.68 3.94 -13.02
C GLY A 10 1.85 3.25 -11.95
N LEU A 11 1.09 3.98 -11.10
CA LEU A 11 0.13 3.37 -10.17
C LEU A 11 -1.09 2.85 -10.93
N LYS A 12 -1.56 1.64 -10.61
CA LYS A 12 -2.71 1.03 -11.28
C LYS A 12 -3.68 0.40 -10.30
N LEU A 13 -4.96 0.71 -10.48
CA LEU A 13 -6.03 -0.04 -9.85
C LEU A 13 -6.35 -1.28 -10.71
N ILE A 14 -6.44 -2.43 -10.06
CA ILE A 14 -6.75 -3.71 -10.69
C ILE A 14 -8.09 -4.20 -10.16
N GLU A 15 -9.04 -4.39 -11.07
CA GLU A 15 -10.39 -4.88 -10.80
C GLU A 15 -10.51 -6.29 -11.41
N PRO A 16 -10.40 -7.38 -10.62
CA PRO A 16 -10.53 -8.73 -11.14
C PRO A 16 -11.96 -9.01 -11.60
N ARG A 17 -12.10 -9.91 -12.56
CA ARG A 17 -13.43 -10.45 -12.89
C ARG A 17 -13.77 -11.52 -11.86
N VAL A 18 -14.88 -11.32 -11.15
CA VAL A 18 -15.39 -12.25 -10.14
C VAL A 18 -16.45 -13.14 -10.77
N PHE A 19 -16.44 -14.42 -10.42
CA PHE A 19 -17.37 -15.46 -10.90
C PHE A 19 -18.10 -16.04 -9.68
N PRO A 20 -19.28 -15.50 -9.32
CA PRO A 20 -20.08 -16.01 -8.22
C PRO A 20 -20.86 -17.26 -8.60
N ASP A 21 -21.05 -18.19 -7.65
CA ASP A 21 -21.96 -19.33 -7.74
C ASP A 21 -22.57 -19.66 -6.35
N ASN A 22 -23.31 -20.77 -6.24
CA ASN A 22 -23.95 -21.17 -4.98
C ASN A 22 -22.98 -21.61 -3.87
N ARG A 23 -21.69 -21.71 -4.12
CA ARG A 23 -20.64 -22.04 -3.15
C ARG A 23 -19.86 -20.81 -2.69
N GLY A 24 -20.07 -19.65 -3.36
CA GLY A 24 -19.33 -18.41 -3.11
C GLY A 24 -18.86 -17.77 -4.42
N TYR A 25 -17.57 -17.45 -4.51
CA TYR A 25 -17.01 -16.84 -5.73
C TYR A 25 -15.61 -17.36 -6.02
N LEU A 26 -15.23 -17.22 -7.28
CA LEU A 26 -13.85 -17.42 -7.77
C LEU A 26 -13.43 -16.20 -8.54
N TYR A 27 -12.19 -15.77 -8.39
CA TYR A 27 -11.55 -14.83 -9.30
C TYR A 27 -10.06 -15.16 -9.46
N GLU A 28 -9.52 -14.78 -10.61
CA GLU A 28 -8.09 -14.87 -10.87
C GLU A 28 -7.38 -13.73 -10.14
N SER A 29 -6.75 -14.06 -9.01
CA SER A 29 -6.03 -13.06 -8.19
C SER A 29 -4.72 -12.62 -8.84
N TYR A 30 -4.08 -13.48 -9.63
CA TYR A 30 -2.85 -13.20 -10.35
C TYR A 30 -2.76 -14.06 -11.61
N THR A 31 -2.24 -13.48 -12.67
CA THR A 31 -1.76 -14.19 -13.86
C THR A 31 -0.58 -13.45 -14.46
N GLU A 32 0.46 -14.16 -14.85
CA GLU A 32 1.64 -13.61 -15.51
C GLU A 32 1.29 -12.93 -16.85
N LYS A 33 0.17 -13.31 -17.46
CA LYS A 33 -0.31 -12.77 -18.75
C LYS A 33 -0.29 -11.24 -18.83
N TYR A 34 -0.60 -10.57 -17.73
CA TYR A 34 -0.67 -9.10 -17.64
C TYR A 34 0.59 -8.48 -16.99
N TRP A 35 1.55 -9.32 -16.54
CA TRP A 35 2.70 -8.89 -15.74
C TRP A 35 4.01 -9.49 -16.27
N ARG A 36 4.11 -9.69 -17.58
CA ARG A 36 5.25 -10.36 -18.23
C ARG A 36 6.60 -9.69 -17.98
N ASP A 37 6.57 -8.38 -17.77
CA ASP A 37 7.78 -7.57 -17.52
C ASP A 37 8.10 -7.43 -16.02
N VAL A 38 7.33 -8.11 -15.14
CA VAL A 38 7.51 -8.08 -13.69
C VAL A 38 7.77 -9.50 -13.18
N ASN A 39 8.95 -9.70 -12.61
CA ASN A 39 9.31 -10.97 -11.97
C ASN A 39 9.01 -10.88 -10.47
N PHE A 40 7.90 -11.41 -10.01
CA PHE A 40 7.59 -11.47 -8.59
C PHE A 40 8.40 -12.59 -7.91
N VAL A 41 9.18 -12.23 -6.91
CA VAL A 41 10.12 -13.11 -6.20
C VAL A 41 9.71 -13.40 -4.76
N GLN A 42 8.73 -12.65 -4.21
CA GLN A 42 8.33 -12.78 -2.81
C GLN A 42 6.83 -12.55 -2.65
N ASP A 43 6.19 -13.42 -1.86
CA ASP A 43 4.80 -13.26 -1.41
C ASP A 43 4.77 -13.03 0.10
N ASN A 44 3.94 -12.10 0.54
CA ASN A 44 3.79 -11.75 1.95
C ASN A 44 2.32 -11.81 2.37
N VAL A 45 2.09 -12.22 3.60
CA VAL A 45 0.78 -12.19 4.27
C VAL A 45 0.92 -11.42 5.57
N ALA A 46 0.09 -10.39 5.75
CA ALA A 46 0.01 -9.62 6.99
C ALA A 46 -1.38 -9.80 7.62
N PHE A 47 -1.41 -10.37 8.82
CA PHE A 47 -2.61 -10.41 9.65
C PHE A 47 -2.61 -9.22 10.60
N ASN A 48 -3.75 -8.54 10.68
CA ASN A 48 -3.97 -7.36 11.53
C ASN A 48 -5.20 -7.62 12.39
N ASN A 49 -5.01 -7.84 13.67
CA ASN A 49 -6.07 -8.23 14.58
C ASN A 49 -7.02 -7.08 14.98
N LYS A 50 -6.65 -5.83 14.72
CA LYS A 50 -7.45 -4.66 15.07
C LYS A 50 -7.62 -3.66 13.93
N LYS A 51 -8.81 -3.07 13.86
CA LYS A 51 -9.11 -1.84 13.11
C LYS A 51 -8.14 -0.73 13.54
N ASN A 52 -7.90 0.23 12.65
CA ASN A 52 -6.96 1.35 12.84
C ASN A 52 -5.50 0.93 13.05
N THR A 53 -5.11 -0.27 12.65
CA THR A 53 -3.70 -0.62 12.53
C THR A 53 -3.14 0.06 11.27
N VAL A 54 -2.10 0.87 11.44
CA VAL A 54 -1.34 1.47 10.33
C VAL A 54 0.02 0.80 10.23
N ARG A 55 0.41 0.45 9.02
CA ARG A 55 1.77 -0.01 8.69
C ARG A 55 2.30 0.88 7.57
N GLY A 56 3.37 1.58 7.82
CA GLY A 56 3.95 2.51 6.85
C GLY A 56 4.31 3.86 7.47
N MET A 57 4.86 4.75 6.67
CA MET A 57 5.18 4.59 5.23
C MET A 57 6.56 3.92 5.07
N HIS A 58 6.63 2.91 4.22
CA HIS A 58 7.83 2.09 4.06
C HIS A 58 8.29 2.00 2.60
N TYR A 59 9.61 2.01 2.39
CA TYR A 59 10.25 1.77 1.09
C TYR A 59 11.64 1.14 1.28
N GLN A 60 12.22 0.62 0.22
CA GLN A 60 13.64 0.27 0.16
C GLN A 60 14.37 1.32 -0.68
N GLU A 61 15.51 1.81 -0.20
CA GLU A 61 16.18 2.97 -0.77
C GLU A 61 16.98 2.65 -2.05
N LYS A 62 17.59 1.48 -2.11
CA LYS A 62 18.43 1.04 -3.23
C LYS A 62 17.73 0.00 -4.10
N ASN A 63 17.18 -1.02 -3.45
CA ASN A 63 16.47 -2.12 -4.11
C ASN A 63 14.96 -1.92 -3.98
N TYR A 64 14.46 -0.84 -4.59
CA TYR A 64 13.02 -0.56 -4.56
C TYR A 64 12.19 -1.79 -4.93
N GLN A 65 11.19 -2.07 -4.14
CA GLN A 65 10.20 -3.11 -4.43
C GLN A 65 8.99 -2.51 -5.13
N ALA A 66 8.64 -3.04 -6.30
CA ALA A 66 7.28 -2.90 -6.79
C ALA A 66 6.38 -3.90 -6.05
N LYS A 67 5.15 -3.53 -5.79
CA LYS A 67 4.21 -4.34 -5.01
C LYS A 67 2.87 -4.45 -5.70
N ARG A 68 2.24 -5.61 -5.55
CA ARG A 68 0.84 -5.82 -5.93
C ARG A 68 0.07 -6.24 -4.69
N VAL A 69 -0.71 -5.31 -4.16
CA VAL A 69 -1.37 -5.41 -2.86
C VAL A 69 -2.83 -5.82 -3.01
N SER A 70 -3.31 -6.68 -2.12
CA SER A 70 -4.70 -7.12 -2.04
C SER A 70 -5.14 -7.22 -0.59
N CYS A 71 -6.37 -6.84 -0.29
CA CYS A 71 -7.03 -7.18 0.97
C CYS A 71 -7.95 -8.38 0.74
N VAL A 72 -7.60 -9.53 1.32
CA VAL A 72 -8.33 -10.80 1.11
C VAL A 72 -9.34 -11.09 2.22
N ARG A 73 -9.30 -10.32 3.30
CA ARG A 73 -10.27 -10.32 4.39
C ARG A 73 -10.32 -8.94 5.05
N GLY A 74 -11.54 -8.43 5.29
CA GLY A 74 -11.76 -7.09 5.82
C GLY A 74 -11.54 -6.00 4.77
N ALA A 75 -11.14 -4.81 5.21
CA ALA A 75 -10.94 -3.66 4.36
C ALA A 75 -9.76 -2.79 4.84
N ILE A 76 -9.09 -2.13 3.90
CA ILE A 76 -7.99 -1.20 4.15
C ILE A 76 -8.12 0.06 3.29
N ILE A 77 -7.55 1.16 3.76
CA ILE A 77 -7.07 2.24 2.90
C ILE A 77 -5.60 1.96 2.61
N ASP A 78 -5.31 1.67 1.35
CA ASP A 78 -3.97 1.39 0.85
C ASP A 78 -3.39 2.64 0.21
N VAL A 79 -2.17 3.02 0.61
CA VAL A 79 -1.56 4.32 0.28
C VAL A 79 -0.22 4.11 -0.40
N ALA A 80 -0.03 4.81 -1.52
CA ALA A 80 1.26 4.93 -2.19
C ALA A 80 1.69 6.40 -2.26
N VAL A 81 2.94 6.70 -1.88
CA VAL A 81 3.55 8.03 -1.97
C VAL A 81 4.71 7.97 -2.97
N ASP A 82 4.71 8.87 -3.95
CA ASP A 82 5.81 8.98 -4.90
C ASP A 82 7.08 9.52 -4.23
N VAL A 83 8.13 8.70 -4.17
CA VAL A 83 9.43 9.08 -3.59
C VAL A 83 10.54 9.18 -4.65
N ARG A 84 10.17 9.23 -5.92
CA ARG A 84 11.10 9.45 -7.05
C ARG A 84 11.48 10.93 -7.12
N ARG A 85 12.70 11.28 -6.72
CA ARG A 85 13.14 12.69 -6.57
C ARG A 85 12.95 13.55 -7.81
N ASP A 86 13.10 12.97 -9.01
CA ASP A 86 12.96 13.68 -10.29
C ASP A 86 11.53 13.66 -10.83
N SER A 87 10.58 13.09 -10.10
CA SER A 87 9.18 13.02 -10.50
C SER A 87 8.47 14.37 -10.28
N LYS A 88 7.59 14.73 -11.21
CA LYS A 88 6.67 15.88 -11.05
C LYS A 88 5.66 15.69 -9.93
N THR A 89 5.49 14.46 -9.49
CA THR A 89 4.57 14.05 -8.41
C THR A 89 5.30 13.62 -7.14
N PHE A 90 6.60 13.97 -7.00
CA PHE A 90 7.36 13.71 -5.79
C PHE A 90 6.62 14.24 -4.55
N GLY A 91 6.45 13.40 -3.52
CA GLY A 91 5.69 13.71 -2.32
C GLY A 91 4.16 13.69 -2.48
N LYS A 92 3.62 13.41 -3.67
CA LYS A 92 2.18 13.19 -3.84
C LYS A 92 1.78 11.78 -3.48
N SER A 93 0.57 11.61 -2.98
CA SER A 93 0.02 10.33 -2.56
C SER A 93 -1.26 9.99 -3.32
N VAL A 94 -1.51 8.70 -3.44
CA VAL A 94 -2.80 8.13 -3.86
C VAL A 94 -3.25 7.17 -2.77
N SER A 95 -4.52 7.26 -2.40
CA SER A 95 -5.17 6.37 -1.44
C SER A 95 -6.33 5.65 -2.11
N VAL A 96 -6.40 4.33 -1.95
CA VAL A 96 -7.49 3.51 -2.51
C VAL A 96 -8.03 2.55 -1.45
N MET A 97 -9.33 2.30 -1.48
CA MET A 97 -9.95 1.27 -0.65
C MET A 97 -9.80 -0.09 -1.32
N LEU A 98 -9.16 -1.04 -0.63
CA LEU A 98 -9.09 -2.45 -0.99
C LEU A 98 -9.86 -3.26 0.06
N SER A 99 -10.71 -4.20 -0.37
CA SER A 99 -11.51 -5.01 0.55
C SER A 99 -11.80 -6.39 0.00
N GLU A 100 -12.22 -7.30 0.89
CA GLU A 100 -12.77 -8.61 0.50
C GLU A 100 -14.04 -8.51 -0.33
N ASP A 101 -14.78 -7.39 -0.24
CA ASP A 101 -16.01 -7.17 -1.01
C ASP A 101 -15.74 -6.65 -2.42
N ASN A 102 -14.81 -5.69 -2.57
CA ASN A 102 -14.53 -5.11 -3.89
C ASN A 102 -13.49 -5.91 -4.68
N HIS A 103 -12.69 -6.75 -4.02
CA HIS A 103 -11.60 -7.55 -4.58
C HIS A 103 -10.54 -6.73 -5.33
N HIS A 104 -10.56 -5.42 -5.20
CA HIS A 104 -9.62 -4.52 -5.85
C HIS A 104 -8.19 -4.79 -5.36
N GLN A 105 -7.23 -4.48 -6.21
CA GLN A 105 -5.81 -4.57 -5.89
C GLN A 105 -5.10 -3.31 -6.37
N LEU A 106 -4.05 -2.93 -5.66
CA LEU A 106 -3.20 -1.81 -6.05
C LEU A 106 -1.87 -2.33 -6.59
N TRP A 107 -1.51 -1.93 -7.79
CA TRP A 107 -0.16 -2.03 -8.29
C TRP A 107 0.62 -0.77 -7.97
N ILE A 108 1.73 -0.93 -7.27
CA ILE A 108 2.65 0.11 -6.84
C ILE A 108 4.01 -0.18 -7.48
N PRO A 109 4.48 0.61 -8.45
CA PRO A 109 5.77 0.39 -9.09
C PRO A 109 6.93 0.76 -8.17
N LYS A 110 8.17 0.47 -8.60
CA LYS A 110 9.38 0.92 -7.92
C LYS A 110 9.41 2.44 -7.79
N GLY A 111 9.99 2.94 -6.69
CA GLY A 111 10.08 4.37 -6.43
C GLY A 111 8.88 4.96 -5.69
N PHE A 112 8.11 4.11 -5.02
CA PHE A 112 7.03 4.53 -4.13
C PHE A 112 7.28 4.03 -2.71
N ALA A 113 6.89 4.85 -1.73
CA ALA A 113 6.66 4.37 -0.38
C ALA A 113 5.22 3.85 -0.28
N HIS A 114 5.02 2.82 0.54
CA HIS A 114 3.77 2.13 0.71
C HIS A 114 3.37 2.04 2.18
N GLY A 115 2.09 2.17 2.45
CA GLY A 115 1.49 1.95 3.75
C GLY A 115 0.00 1.65 3.62
N TYR A 116 -0.61 1.17 4.70
CA TYR A 116 -2.06 0.99 4.75
C TYR A 116 -2.62 1.15 6.16
N ARG A 117 -3.91 1.51 6.24
CA ARG A 117 -4.71 1.52 7.47
C ARG A 117 -5.82 0.48 7.37
N THR A 118 -5.98 -0.36 8.39
CA THR A 118 -7.10 -1.31 8.47
C THR A 118 -8.39 -0.61 8.88
N LEU A 119 -9.49 -0.96 8.22
CA LEU A 119 -10.84 -0.43 8.49
C LEU A 119 -11.67 -1.38 9.36
N GLU A 120 -11.20 -2.63 9.53
CA GLU A 120 -11.89 -3.70 10.23
C GLU A 120 -10.92 -4.51 11.10
N ASP A 121 -11.47 -5.20 12.12
CA ASP A 121 -10.73 -6.18 12.91
C ASP A 121 -10.45 -7.45 12.06
N ASN A 122 -9.37 -8.15 12.37
CA ASN A 122 -8.95 -9.41 11.72
C ASN A 122 -8.74 -9.29 10.20
N THR A 123 -8.25 -8.15 9.75
CA THR A 123 -7.95 -7.87 8.34
C THR A 123 -6.71 -8.63 7.88
N ILE A 124 -6.79 -9.23 6.68
CA ILE A 124 -5.67 -9.93 6.04
C ILE A 124 -5.31 -9.23 4.75
N VAL A 125 -4.07 -8.75 4.69
CA VAL A 125 -3.46 -8.12 3.51
C VAL A 125 -2.42 -9.07 2.92
N THR A 126 -2.44 -9.25 1.62
CA THR A 126 -1.42 -10.00 0.89
C THR A 126 -0.77 -9.12 -0.15
N TYR A 127 0.52 -9.31 -0.39
CA TYR A 127 1.18 -8.61 -1.48
C TYR A 127 2.34 -9.41 -2.07
N LYS A 128 2.47 -9.31 -3.40
CA LYS A 128 3.62 -9.78 -4.15
C LYS A 128 4.64 -8.65 -4.26
N ALA A 129 5.92 -8.99 -4.23
CA ALA A 129 7.03 -8.07 -4.46
C ALA A 129 7.97 -8.60 -5.55
N ASP A 130 8.52 -7.69 -6.34
CA ASP A 130 9.46 -8.00 -7.43
C ASP A 130 10.93 -7.94 -7.01
N GLU A 131 11.19 -7.66 -5.74
CA GLU A 131 12.52 -7.64 -5.14
C GLU A 131 12.46 -8.23 -3.74
N PHE A 132 13.57 -8.83 -3.28
CA PHE A 132 13.66 -9.40 -1.94
C PHE A 132 13.65 -8.31 -0.86
N TYR A 133 13.10 -8.64 0.30
CA TYR A 133 13.22 -7.78 1.47
C TYR A 133 14.67 -7.67 1.93
N SER A 134 15.16 -6.43 2.09
CA SER A 134 16.48 -6.11 2.57
C SER A 134 16.41 -5.22 3.81
N PRO A 135 16.67 -5.77 5.02
CA PRO A 135 16.62 -4.98 6.26
C PRO A 135 17.55 -3.76 6.25
N ASP A 136 18.73 -3.89 5.66
CA ASP A 136 19.72 -2.82 5.61
C ASP A 136 19.30 -1.66 4.70
N ASP A 137 18.39 -1.93 3.78
CA ASP A 137 17.90 -1.00 2.76
C ASP A 137 16.50 -0.44 3.11
N TYR A 138 15.86 -1.01 4.13
CA TYR A 138 14.52 -0.66 4.54
C TYR A 138 14.48 0.70 5.24
N ARG A 139 13.59 1.57 4.77
CA ARG A 139 13.39 2.94 5.25
C ARG A 139 11.92 3.22 5.44
N GLY A 140 11.64 4.31 6.16
CA GLY A 140 10.29 4.80 6.35
C GLY A 140 10.27 6.25 6.78
N PHE A 141 9.08 6.84 6.75
CA PHE A 141 8.76 8.14 7.33
C PHE A 141 7.42 8.07 8.05
N ILE A 142 7.14 9.05 8.91
CA ILE A 142 5.91 9.05 9.72
C ILE A 142 4.67 9.00 8.82
N TRP A 143 3.69 8.21 9.25
CA TRP A 143 2.47 7.96 8.50
C TRP A 143 1.56 9.19 8.35
N ASP A 144 1.56 10.07 9.34
CA ASP A 144 0.73 11.28 9.47
C ASP A 144 1.50 12.58 9.17
N ASP A 145 2.46 12.52 8.27
CA ASP A 145 3.28 13.68 7.90
C ASP A 145 2.41 14.82 7.35
N ASN A 146 2.42 15.95 8.04
CA ASN A 146 1.63 17.13 7.70
C ASN A 146 1.95 17.72 6.32
N ASN A 147 3.14 17.49 5.78
CA ASN A 147 3.55 17.99 4.47
C ASN A 147 2.99 17.16 3.32
N LEU A 148 2.64 15.91 3.58
CA LEU A 148 2.14 14.98 2.56
C LEU A 148 0.62 15.00 2.44
N ASN A 149 -0.08 15.38 3.50
CA ASN A 149 -1.55 15.42 3.57
C ASN A 149 -2.20 14.13 3.04
N ILE A 150 -1.75 12.99 3.53
CA ILE A 150 -2.22 11.66 3.10
C ILE A 150 -3.66 11.45 3.56
N ASP A 151 -4.53 11.06 2.63
CA ASP A 151 -5.89 10.65 2.96
C ASP A 151 -5.91 9.19 3.47
N TRP A 152 -5.98 9.03 4.76
CA TRP A 152 -6.12 7.73 5.41
C TRP A 152 -7.57 7.26 5.55
N GLY A 153 -8.52 7.97 4.94
CA GLY A 153 -9.95 7.66 5.01
C GLY A 153 -10.55 7.79 6.41
N PHE A 154 -10.04 8.72 7.22
CA PHE A 154 -10.69 9.09 8.47
C PHE A 154 -11.91 9.96 8.18
N HIS A 155 -13.03 9.65 8.83
CA HIS A 155 -14.26 10.42 8.76
C HIS A 155 -14.60 10.99 10.15
N ASP A 156 -15.55 11.93 10.21
CA ASP A 156 -16.06 12.50 11.45
C ASP A 156 -16.49 11.40 12.43
N GLY A 157 -15.91 11.41 13.62
CA GLY A 157 -16.13 10.37 14.64
C GLY A 157 -15.14 9.20 14.62
N ASP A 158 -14.27 9.10 13.64
CA ASP A 158 -13.14 8.17 13.69
C ASP A 158 -12.11 8.61 14.74
N LEU A 159 -11.57 7.63 15.45
CA LEU A 159 -10.66 7.88 16.56
C LEU A 159 -9.21 7.92 16.04
N TYR A 160 -8.80 9.06 15.51
CA TYR A 160 -7.42 9.30 15.07
C TYR A 160 -6.41 8.97 16.20
N ASP A 161 -6.74 9.30 17.44
CA ASP A 161 -5.93 9.03 18.63
C ASP A 161 -5.80 7.54 18.99
N LYS A 162 -6.52 6.65 18.27
CA LYS A 162 -6.48 5.20 18.51
C LYS A 162 -5.80 4.41 17.40
N VAL A 163 -4.96 5.05 16.62
CA VAL A 163 -4.14 4.37 15.62
C VAL A 163 -3.13 3.45 16.31
N ILE A 164 -3.03 2.22 15.82
CA ILE A 164 -2.10 1.20 16.30
C ILE A 164 -0.90 1.15 15.37
N LEU A 165 0.28 1.40 15.91
CA LEU A 165 1.55 1.44 15.20
C LEU A 165 2.54 0.47 15.85
N SER A 166 3.48 -0.03 15.06
CA SER A 166 4.69 -0.67 15.60
C SER A 166 5.59 0.37 16.29
N GLU A 167 6.49 -0.08 17.15
CA GLU A 167 7.48 0.83 17.76
C GLU A 167 8.38 1.47 16.70
N GLN A 168 8.65 0.79 15.61
CA GLN A 168 9.42 1.33 14.50
C GLN A 168 8.64 2.46 13.79
N ASP A 169 7.36 2.25 13.47
CA ASP A 169 6.53 3.23 12.75
C ASP A 169 6.28 4.50 13.57
N LYS A 170 6.25 4.40 14.90
CA LYS A 170 6.14 5.56 15.80
C LYS A 170 7.38 6.47 15.82
N ASN A 171 8.55 5.90 15.49
CA ASN A 171 9.84 6.56 15.65
C ASN A 171 10.45 7.00 14.32
N TYR A 172 9.72 6.91 13.22
CA TYR A 172 10.20 7.46 11.95
C TYR A 172 10.22 8.99 11.96
N GLU A 173 11.15 9.54 11.20
CA GLU A 173 11.26 10.97 10.96
C GLU A 173 10.26 11.45 9.92
N SER A 174 10.08 12.77 9.81
CA SER A 174 9.24 13.37 8.77
C SER A 174 9.80 13.12 7.37
N PHE A 175 8.92 13.17 6.37
CA PHE A 175 9.26 13.04 4.96
C PHE A 175 10.38 14.02 4.55
N ASN A 176 10.22 15.31 4.89
CA ASN A 176 11.21 16.32 4.55
C ASN A 176 12.59 15.99 5.11
N LYS A 177 12.66 15.48 6.34
CA LYS A 177 13.92 15.09 6.96
C LYS A 177 14.55 13.86 6.29
N CYS A 178 13.73 12.84 5.96
CA CYS A 178 14.20 11.64 5.27
C CYS A 178 14.76 11.94 3.87
N PHE A 179 14.20 12.92 3.18
CA PHE A 179 14.63 13.29 1.83
C PHE A 179 15.53 14.54 1.78
N SER A 180 15.96 15.04 2.95
CA SER A 180 16.83 16.23 3.08
C SER A 180 16.27 17.46 2.35
N LEU A 181 14.96 17.68 2.48
CA LEU A 181 14.29 18.85 1.95
C LEU A 181 14.33 19.98 3.00
N GLU A 182 14.55 21.20 2.56
CA GLU A 182 14.41 22.35 3.43
C GLU A 182 12.96 22.50 3.88
N SER A 183 12.75 22.78 5.16
CA SER A 183 11.43 22.96 5.80
C SER A 183 10.86 24.34 5.52
#